data_2e7df22ebafaba7c8f8e338331b8e0e1
#
_entry.id   2e7df22ebafaba7c8f8e338331b8e0e1
#
_cell.length_a   1.000
_cell.length_b   1.000
_cell.length_c   1.000
_cell.angle_alpha   90.00
_cell.angle_beta   90.00
_cell.angle_gamma   90.00
#
_symmetry.space_group_name_H-M   'P 1'
#
loop_
_entity.id
_entity.type
_entity.pdbx_description
1 polymer ?
#
loop_
_entity_poly.entity_id
_entity_poly.type
_entity_poly.pdbx_seq_one_letter_code
_entity_poly.pdbx_strand_id
1 'polypeptide(L)'
;MKRQAIVIGLGFAGSIMARELAEAGFSVLAIEKRSHIGGNMYEYERKNGVRVHMYGPHIFHTNRREVFDYLSRFTSFYPYTHRVLGKINGKLVPIPFNFTSVDTLFPKEKADLYKTKLLGQFPDRDRVYISELIHHPDPDISSLGDFIFENVFVHYTAKQWGMPVSQVDTSVINRVPVVLGTDDRYFADTIQMMPTEGFTPIFEKMLAHPNIHMILESDAMDRIKIDSDERSILFDGAPFSGPVCLSGPVDEFFKYSLGPLPYRSLDMKFEDQNVDYYQPASVVNYPNEELFTRITEFKHMTLQVLPGHTTILKEYPIPYRPGGLFSPYYPISNPENQNRYEAYLDMSRRFPNLYLCGRLAEYKYYNMDAVVDRALMVSRSILHDFASDK
;
A
#
# COMPACT_ATOMS: atom_id res chain seq x y z
N MET A 1 -31.06 -22.53 -8.26
CA MET A 1 -30.00 -21.87 -9.05
C MET A 1 -28.84 -21.58 -8.11
N LYS A 2 -27.57 -21.60 -8.59
CA LYS A 2 -26.45 -21.14 -7.73
C LYS A 2 -26.62 -19.63 -7.42
N ARG A 3 -26.36 -19.23 -6.17
CA ARG A 3 -26.33 -17.80 -5.82
C ARG A 3 -25.24 -17.12 -6.63
N GLN A 4 -25.48 -15.93 -7.15
CA GLN A 4 -24.54 -15.18 -7.97
C GLN A 4 -23.92 -14.05 -7.16
N ALA A 5 -22.68 -13.70 -7.46
CA ALA A 5 -21.97 -12.55 -6.90
C ALA A 5 -21.19 -11.83 -7.99
N ILE A 6 -21.01 -10.52 -7.85
CA ILE A 6 -20.14 -9.71 -8.72
C ILE A 6 -19.03 -9.13 -7.86
N VAL A 7 -17.79 -9.23 -8.33
CA VAL A 7 -16.61 -8.63 -7.70
C VAL A 7 -15.94 -7.70 -8.70
N ILE A 8 -15.71 -6.44 -8.28
CA ILE A 8 -15.16 -5.37 -9.11
C ILE A 8 -13.76 -5.00 -8.59
N GLY A 9 -12.75 -5.27 -9.43
CA GLY A 9 -11.33 -5.12 -9.13
C GLY A 9 -10.73 -6.37 -8.50
N LEU A 10 -9.55 -6.80 -8.98
CA LEU A 10 -8.88 -8.05 -8.61
C LEU A 10 -7.50 -7.84 -7.95
N GLY A 11 -7.40 -6.81 -7.10
CA GLY A 11 -6.36 -6.72 -6.08
C GLY A 11 -6.66 -7.63 -4.88
N PHE A 12 -5.93 -7.52 -3.75
CA PHE A 12 -6.18 -8.37 -2.58
C PHE A 12 -7.64 -8.36 -2.11
N ALA A 13 -8.25 -7.17 -1.98
CA ALA A 13 -9.62 -7.08 -1.49
C ALA A 13 -10.59 -7.90 -2.36
N GLY A 14 -10.61 -7.64 -3.67
CA GLY A 14 -11.54 -8.33 -4.56
C GLY A 14 -11.22 -9.80 -4.75
N SER A 15 -9.94 -10.17 -4.87
CA SER A 15 -9.55 -11.58 -5.05
C SER A 15 -9.89 -12.45 -3.85
N ILE A 16 -9.75 -11.92 -2.63
CA ILE A 16 -10.15 -12.62 -1.40
C ILE A 16 -11.66 -12.77 -1.33
N MET A 17 -12.40 -11.68 -1.56
CA MET A 17 -13.87 -11.75 -1.57
C MET A 17 -14.38 -12.74 -2.65
N ALA A 18 -13.76 -12.73 -3.84
CA ALA A 18 -14.11 -13.68 -4.90
C ALA A 18 -13.88 -15.13 -4.47
N ARG A 19 -12.71 -15.40 -3.82
CA ARG A 19 -12.36 -16.73 -3.33
C ARG A 19 -13.30 -17.21 -2.23
N GLU A 20 -13.54 -16.41 -1.21
CA GLU A 20 -14.39 -16.78 -0.07
C GLU A 20 -15.85 -17.03 -0.50
N LEU A 21 -16.38 -16.17 -1.39
CA LEU A 21 -17.72 -16.37 -1.94
C LEU A 21 -17.81 -17.62 -2.82
N ALA A 22 -16.80 -17.89 -3.63
CA ALA A 22 -16.76 -19.07 -4.48
C ALA A 22 -16.65 -20.36 -3.67
N GLU A 23 -15.86 -20.41 -2.60
CA GLU A 23 -15.80 -21.54 -1.65
C GLU A 23 -17.12 -21.75 -0.91
N ALA A 24 -17.87 -20.68 -0.65
CA ALA A 24 -19.22 -20.75 -0.08
C ALA A 24 -20.33 -21.11 -1.10
N GLY A 25 -19.96 -21.43 -2.35
CA GLY A 25 -20.86 -21.93 -3.38
C GLY A 25 -21.53 -20.88 -4.25
N PHE A 26 -21.12 -19.62 -4.18
CA PHE A 26 -21.54 -18.59 -5.14
C PHE A 26 -20.89 -18.82 -6.51
N SER A 27 -21.62 -18.51 -7.58
CA SER A 27 -21.03 -18.29 -8.90
C SER A 27 -20.58 -16.84 -8.97
N VAL A 28 -19.28 -16.60 -8.99
CA VAL A 28 -18.68 -15.27 -8.90
C VAL A 28 -18.26 -14.80 -10.29
N LEU A 29 -18.79 -13.66 -10.71
CA LEU A 29 -18.27 -12.89 -11.84
C LEU A 29 -17.29 -11.85 -11.32
N ALA A 30 -16.02 -11.99 -11.69
CA ALA A 30 -14.93 -11.13 -11.26
C ALA A 30 -14.47 -10.25 -12.44
N ILE A 31 -14.62 -8.93 -12.32
CA ILE A 31 -14.37 -7.97 -13.40
C ILE A 31 -13.17 -7.09 -13.02
N GLU A 32 -12.16 -7.05 -13.88
CA GLU A 32 -10.98 -6.20 -13.70
C GLU A 32 -10.78 -5.31 -14.93
N LYS A 33 -10.59 -4.03 -14.68
CA LYS A 33 -10.38 -3.01 -15.72
C LYS A 33 -9.01 -3.13 -16.40
N ARG A 34 -8.01 -3.64 -15.67
CA ARG A 34 -6.64 -3.83 -16.16
C ARG A 34 -6.52 -5.13 -16.96
N SER A 35 -5.45 -5.25 -17.74
CA SER A 35 -5.10 -6.48 -18.47
C SER A 35 -4.51 -7.58 -17.58
N HIS A 36 -4.42 -7.35 -16.27
CA HIS A 36 -3.80 -8.26 -15.31
C HIS A 36 -4.54 -8.28 -13.99
N ILE A 37 -4.44 -9.38 -13.27
CA ILE A 37 -4.89 -9.56 -11.89
C ILE A 37 -3.85 -9.02 -10.88
N GLY A 38 -4.17 -9.06 -9.59
CA GLY A 38 -3.27 -8.68 -8.51
C GLY A 38 -3.34 -7.19 -8.15
N GLY A 39 -4.03 -6.36 -8.94
CA GLY A 39 -4.12 -4.94 -8.67
C GLY A 39 -2.72 -4.30 -8.59
N ASN A 40 -2.44 -3.56 -7.52
CA ASN A 40 -1.12 -2.95 -7.32
C ASN A 40 -0.02 -3.96 -6.89
N MET A 41 -0.37 -5.24 -6.67
CA MET A 41 0.58 -6.30 -6.34
C MET A 41 1.13 -7.02 -7.57
N TYR A 42 0.72 -6.61 -8.77
CA TYR A 42 1.13 -7.23 -10.01
C TYR A 42 2.64 -7.09 -10.25
N GLU A 43 3.25 -8.21 -10.59
CA GLU A 43 4.65 -8.34 -10.97
C GLU A 43 4.77 -8.87 -12.39
N TYR A 44 5.84 -8.49 -13.06
CA TYR A 44 6.20 -9.03 -14.35
C TYR A 44 7.72 -9.13 -14.50
N GLU A 45 8.16 -9.95 -15.43
CA GLU A 45 9.56 -10.08 -15.78
C GLU A 45 9.92 -9.13 -16.92
N ARG A 46 10.98 -8.35 -16.73
CA ARG A 46 11.51 -7.46 -17.76
C ARG A 46 12.34 -8.25 -18.76
N LYS A 47 12.67 -7.61 -19.91
CA LYS A 47 13.46 -8.25 -20.98
C LYS A 47 14.83 -8.78 -20.54
N ASN A 48 15.41 -8.19 -19.50
CA ASN A 48 16.68 -8.63 -18.90
C ASN A 48 16.50 -9.74 -17.85
N GLY A 49 15.31 -10.30 -17.69
CA GLY A 49 14.99 -11.37 -16.74
C GLY A 49 14.69 -10.89 -15.31
N VAL A 50 14.82 -9.61 -15.01
CA VAL A 50 14.54 -9.09 -13.66
C VAL A 50 13.04 -9.02 -13.43
N ARG A 51 12.56 -9.68 -12.36
CA ARG A 51 11.19 -9.56 -11.86
C ARG A 51 11.03 -8.21 -11.14
N VAL A 52 10.02 -7.46 -11.54
CA VAL A 52 9.73 -6.13 -10.98
C VAL A 52 8.27 -6.03 -10.54
N HIS A 53 8.04 -5.27 -9.49
CA HIS A 53 6.69 -4.91 -9.06
C HIS A 53 6.24 -3.67 -9.87
N MET A 54 5.20 -3.81 -10.67
CA MET A 54 4.78 -2.76 -11.60
C MET A 54 4.36 -1.46 -10.89
N TYR A 55 3.88 -1.57 -9.66
CA TYR A 55 3.29 -0.46 -8.91
C TYR A 55 4.08 -0.07 -7.65
N GLY A 56 5.41 -0.25 -7.69
CA GLY A 56 6.31 0.04 -6.58
C GLY A 56 6.57 -1.17 -5.67
N PRO A 57 7.56 -1.07 -4.77
CA PRO A 57 7.97 -2.20 -3.94
C PRO A 57 6.87 -2.59 -2.94
N HIS A 58 6.63 -3.89 -2.84
CA HIS A 58 5.72 -4.48 -1.88
C HIS A 58 6.46 -5.55 -1.09
N ILE A 59 6.36 -5.47 0.23
CA ILE A 59 6.93 -6.41 1.18
C ILE A 59 5.81 -6.87 2.12
N PHE A 60 5.64 -8.17 2.30
CA PHE A 60 4.65 -8.70 3.22
C PHE A 60 5.20 -8.67 4.64
N HIS A 61 4.51 -7.96 5.52
CA HIS A 61 4.80 -7.90 6.94
C HIS A 61 3.50 -7.86 7.74
N THR A 62 3.46 -8.50 8.89
CA THR A 62 2.28 -8.53 9.75
C THR A 62 2.60 -9.06 11.15
N ASN A 63 1.79 -8.68 12.13
CA ASN A 63 1.70 -9.33 13.43
C ASN A 63 0.46 -10.25 13.53
N ARG A 64 -0.33 -10.37 12.45
CA ARG A 64 -1.57 -11.14 12.42
C ARG A 64 -1.34 -12.51 11.84
N ARG A 65 -1.30 -13.52 12.69
CA ARG A 65 -1.07 -14.91 12.30
C ARG A 65 -2.15 -15.41 11.32
N GLU A 66 -3.42 -15.04 11.51
CA GLU A 66 -4.54 -15.44 10.63
C GLU A 66 -4.33 -14.97 9.19
N VAL A 67 -3.84 -13.74 8.99
CA VAL A 67 -3.53 -13.19 7.66
C VAL A 67 -2.41 -13.97 6.98
N PHE A 68 -1.34 -14.27 7.72
CA PHE A 68 -0.23 -15.06 7.21
C PHE A 68 -0.68 -16.48 6.82
N ASP A 69 -1.45 -17.15 7.69
CA ASP A 69 -1.95 -18.50 7.45
C ASP A 69 -2.91 -18.53 6.26
N TYR A 70 -3.75 -17.50 6.08
CA TYR A 70 -4.62 -17.40 4.93
C TYR A 70 -3.84 -17.32 3.61
N LEU A 71 -2.87 -16.42 3.52
CA LEU A 71 -2.05 -16.27 2.31
C LEU A 71 -1.16 -17.48 2.05
N SER A 72 -0.73 -18.18 3.09
CA SER A 72 0.06 -19.42 2.98
C SER A 72 -0.69 -20.58 2.31
N ARG A 73 -2.01 -20.47 2.14
CA ARG A 73 -2.80 -21.40 1.30
C ARG A 73 -2.42 -21.32 -0.18
N PHE A 74 -1.89 -20.19 -0.63
CA PHE A 74 -1.68 -19.87 -2.04
C PHE A 74 -0.21 -19.71 -2.44
N THR A 75 0.70 -19.63 -1.46
CA THR A 75 2.15 -19.53 -1.72
C THR A 75 2.96 -20.05 -0.55
N SER A 76 4.21 -20.38 -0.80
CA SER A 76 5.25 -20.48 0.23
C SER A 76 5.97 -19.15 0.39
N PHE A 77 6.47 -18.89 1.58
CA PHE A 77 7.16 -17.66 1.91
C PHE A 77 8.60 -17.95 2.37
N TYR A 78 9.50 -17.00 2.14
CA TYR A 78 10.82 -16.98 2.75
C TYR A 78 11.00 -15.76 3.63
N PRO A 79 11.79 -15.84 4.72
CA PRO A 79 12.06 -14.70 5.60
C PRO A 79 12.79 -13.60 4.82
N TYR A 80 12.27 -12.38 4.93
CA TYR A 80 12.86 -11.20 4.33
C TYR A 80 12.75 -10.02 5.26
N THR A 81 13.89 -9.49 5.70
CA THR A 81 13.96 -8.30 6.53
C THR A 81 14.16 -7.07 5.64
N HIS A 82 13.16 -6.21 5.58
CA HIS A 82 13.24 -5.00 4.77
C HIS A 82 14.12 -3.94 5.42
N ARG A 83 15.12 -3.47 4.67
CA ARG A 83 16.00 -2.37 5.04
C ARG A 83 15.91 -1.26 4.01
N VAL A 84 15.79 -0.04 4.50
CA VAL A 84 15.71 1.18 3.69
C VAL A 84 16.87 2.09 4.08
N LEU A 85 17.51 2.68 3.10
CA LEU A 85 18.49 3.72 3.31
C LEU A 85 17.94 5.08 2.88
N GLY A 86 18.42 6.15 3.48
CA GLY A 86 18.17 7.52 3.05
C GLY A 86 19.47 8.20 2.62
N LYS A 87 19.45 8.90 1.49
CA LYS A 87 20.58 9.73 1.07
C LYS A 87 20.48 11.10 1.72
N ILE A 88 21.29 11.34 2.74
CA ILE A 88 21.34 12.58 3.54
C ILE A 88 22.74 13.15 3.49
N ASN A 89 22.88 14.40 3.05
CA ASN A 89 24.16 15.07 2.90
C ASN A 89 25.21 14.22 2.13
N GLY A 90 24.78 13.55 1.07
CA GLY A 90 25.62 12.70 0.23
C GLY A 90 25.95 11.33 0.82
N LYS A 91 25.55 11.03 2.07
CA LYS A 91 25.79 9.75 2.75
C LYS A 91 24.53 8.90 2.78
N LEU A 92 24.71 7.59 2.74
CA LEU A 92 23.61 6.62 2.91
C LEU A 92 23.51 6.21 4.38
N VAL A 93 22.33 6.38 4.97
CA VAL A 93 22.06 6.08 6.37
C VAL A 93 20.77 5.25 6.51
N PRO A 94 20.65 4.39 7.53
CA PRO A 94 19.42 3.64 7.79
C PRO A 94 18.19 4.54 7.99
N ILE A 95 17.05 4.08 7.47
CA ILE A 95 15.71 4.59 7.75
C ILE A 95 14.87 3.39 8.22
N PRO A 96 14.26 3.43 9.40
CA PRO A 96 14.16 4.53 10.38
C PRO A 96 15.50 5.06 10.86
N PHE A 97 15.56 6.38 11.08
CA PHE A 97 16.75 7.03 11.59
C PHE A 97 17.14 6.43 12.94
N ASN A 98 18.41 6.06 13.13
CA ASN A 98 18.89 5.30 14.29
C ASN A 98 20.30 5.72 14.70
N PHE A 99 20.92 5.05 15.68
CA PHE A 99 22.26 5.41 16.14
C PHE A 99 23.34 5.24 15.08
N THR A 100 23.20 4.30 14.14
CA THR A 100 24.09 4.20 12.98
C THR A 100 23.98 5.44 12.09
N SER A 101 22.78 5.99 11.94
CA SER A 101 22.57 7.25 11.20
C SER A 101 23.25 8.42 11.91
N VAL A 102 23.13 8.49 13.24
CA VAL A 102 23.81 9.50 14.06
C VAL A 102 25.33 9.40 13.90
N ASP A 103 25.90 8.21 14.06
CA ASP A 103 27.36 7.97 13.93
C ASP A 103 27.89 8.30 12.53
N THR A 104 27.05 8.06 11.50
CA THR A 104 27.45 8.34 10.11
C THR A 104 27.43 9.84 9.77
N LEU A 105 26.47 10.58 10.31
CA LEU A 105 26.21 11.98 9.90
C LEU A 105 26.96 13.01 10.76
N PHE A 106 27.25 12.70 12.02
CA PHE A 106 27.84 13.65 12.96
C PHE A 106 29.27 13.27 13.35
N PRO A 107 30.09 14.24 13.75
CA PRO A 107 31.38 13.97 14.38
C PRO A 107 31.20 13.15 15.67
N LYS A 108 32.18 12.29 15.98
CA LYS A 108 32.09 11.31 17.07
C LYS A 108 31.61 11.91 18.41
N GLU A 109 32.17 13.02 18.82
CA GLU A 109 31.85 13.69 20.09
C GLU A 109 30.36 14.10 20.14
N LYS A 110 29.87 14.67 19.04
CA LYS A 110 28.46 15.10 18.92
C LYS A 110 27.50 13.89 18.82
N ALA A 111 27.92 12.86 18.13
CA ALA A 111 27.16 11.61 18.03
C ALA A 111 27.01 10.94 19.39
N ASP A 112 28.09 10.84 20.16
CA ASP A 112 28.08 10.25 21.50
C ASP A 112 27.24 11.10 22.47
N LEU A 113 27.28 12.43 22.38
CA LEU A 113 26.43 13.33 23.15
C LEU A 113 24.94 13.09 22.87
N TYR A 114 24.54 13.05 21.58
CA TYR A 114 23.17 12.83 21.18
C TYR A 114 22.63 11.49 21.66
N LYS A 115 23.39 10.40 21.48
CA LYS A 115 23.00 9.05 21.95
C LYS A 115 22.83 9.00 23.46
N THR A 116 23.78 9.58 24.21
CA THR A 116 23.72 9.63 25.67
C THR A 116 22.51 10.39 26.17
N LYS A 117 22.22 11.55 25.58
CA LYS A 117 21.05 12.36 25.96
C LYS A 117 19.72 11.66 25.62
N LEU A 118 19.61 11.06 24.43
CA LEU A 118 18.43 10.31 24.05
C LEU A 118 18.15 9.17 25.00
N LEU A 119 19.16 8.36 25.33
CA LEU A 119 18.98 7.25 26.27
C LEU A 119 18.65 7.73 27.69
N GLY A 120 19.19 8.87 28.12
CA GLY A 120 18.90 9.46 29.42
C GLY A 120 17.50 10.06 29.54
N GLN A 121 16.96 10.63 28.45
CA GLN A 121 15.63 11.28 28.46
C GLN A 121 14.49 10.32 28.13
N PHE A 122 14.76 9.23 27.43
CA PHE A 122 13.78 8.23 27.06
C PHE A 122 14.17 6.83 27.58
N PRO A 123 14.32 6.67 28.93
CA PRO A 123 14.67 5.38 29.50
C PRO A 123 13.58 4.34 29.16
N ASP A 124 14.01 3.10 28.98
CA ASP A 124 13.11 1.95 28.67
C ASP A 124 12.30 2.06 27.35
N ARG A 125 12.69 2.99 26.47
CA ARG A 125 12.10 3.09 25.13
C ARG A 125 13.13 2.71 24.08
N ASP A 126 12.68 1.95 23.09
CA ASP A 126 13.47 1.62 21.89
C ASP A 126 13.18 2.57 20.71
N ARG A 127 12.13 3.38 20.80
CA ARG A 127 11.65 4.28 19.73
C ARG A 127 11.05 5.55 20.29
N VAL A 128 11.23 6.65 19.55
CA VAL A 128 10.59 7.95 19.83
C VAL A 128 10.05 8.56 18.55
N TYR A 129 8.99 9.34 18.65
CA TYR A 129 8.45 10.04 17.49
C TYR A 129 9.19 11.33 17.24
N ILE A 130 9.30 11.72 15.99
CA ILE A 130 9.99 12.98 15.63
C ILE A 130 9.32 14.19 16.29
N SER A 131 8.01 14.19 16.47
CA SER A 131 7.26 15.24 17.18
C SER A 131 7.68 15.41 18.64
N GLU A 132 8.22 14.37 19.30
CA GLU A 132 8.72 14.44 20.66
C GLU A 132 10.11 15.05 20.71
N LEU A 133 10.90 14.95 19.62
CA LEU A 133 12.25 15.48 19.54
C LEU A 133 12.29 16.97 19.20
N ILE A 134 11.53 17.42 18.19
CA ILE A 134 11.52 18.82 17.72
C ILE A 134 10.99 19.82 18.76
N HIS A 135 10.26 19.35 19.76
CA HIS A 135 9.72 20.19 20.85
C HIS A 135 10.34 19.86 22.22
N HIS A 136 11.45 19.12 22.22
CA HIS A 136 12.08 18.70 23.46
C HIS A 136 12.75 19.88 24.18
N PRO A 137 12.63 20.01 25.52
CA PRO A 137 13.24 21.12 26.27
C PRO A 137 14.78 21.09 26.29
N ASP A 138 15.40 19.92 26.12
CA ASP A 138 16.87 19.83 25.99
C ASP A 138 17.28 20.31 24.58
N PRO A 139 18.16 21.35 24.48
CA PRO A 139 18.51 21.97 23.21
C PRO A 139 19.28 21.05 22.26
N ASP A 140 20.03 20.08 22.77
CA ASP A 140 20.73 19.13 21.89
C ASP A 140 19.77 18.13 21.28
N ILE A 141 18.79 17.65 22.05
CA ILE A 141 17.74 16.75 21.53
C ILE A 141 16.87 17.49 20.52
N SER A 142 16.44 18.72 20.82
CA SER A 142 15.67 19.53 19.87
C SER A 142 16.46 19.79 18.59
N SER A 143 17.76 20.16 18.70
CA SER A 143 18.64 20.37 17.53
C SER A 143 18.79 19.11 16.66
N LEU A 144 18.88 17.91 17.28
CA LEU A 144 18.87 16.65 16.54
C LEU A 144 17.50 16.40 15.91
N GLY A 145 16.42 16.66 16.63
CA GLY A 145 15.05 16.57 16.13
C GLY A 145 14.83 17.44 14.90
N ASP A 146 15.24 18.71 14.94
CA ASP A 146 15.15 19.65 13.83
C ASP A 146 15.96 19.18 12.62
N PHE A 147 17.19 18.68 12.86
CA PHE A 147 18.02 18.12 11.79
C PHE A 147 17.35 16.92 11.11
N ILE A 148 16.81 15.98 11.88
CA ILE A 148 16.12 14.80 11.34
C ILE A 148 14.84 15.23 10.60
N PHE A 149 14.07 16.13 11.21
CA PHE A 149 12.82 16.62 10.63
C PHE A 149 13.08 17.27 9.26
N GLU A 150 14.03 18.18 9.17
CA GLU A 150 14.38 18.88 7.94
C GLU A 150 14.91 17.92 6.87
N ASN A 151 15.87 17.05 7.20
CA ASN A 151 16.61 16.26 6.22
C ASN A 151 15.96 14.91 5.85
N VAL A 152 15.03 14.40 6.66
CA VAL A 152 14.36 13.11 6.42
C VAL A 152 12.89 13.29 6.07
N PHE A 153 12.19 14.23 6.74
CA PHE A 153 10.73 14.29 6.66
C PHE A 153 10.20 15.42 5.78
N VAL A 154 10.69 16.66 5.95
CA VAL A 154 10.08 17.87 5.34
C VAL A 154 9.96 17.70 3.83
N HIS A 155 11.09 17.53 3.16
CA HIS A 155 11.14 17.51 1.69
C HIS A 155 10.56 16.21 1.11
N TYR A 156 10.79 15.07 1.77
CA TYR A 156 10.20 13.78 1.36
C TYR A 156 8.67 13.84 1.44
N THR A 157 8.14 14.32 2.56
CA THR A 157 6.71 14.44 2.79
C THR A 157 6.07 15.43 1.81
N ALA A 158 6.71 16.59 1.62
CA ALA A 158 6.22 17.59 0.68
C ALA A 158 6.17 17.03 -0.76
N LYS A 159 7.18 16.29 -1.21
CA LYS A 159 7.17 15.61 -2.51
C LYS A 159 6.06 14.57 -2.59
N GLN A 160 6.00 13.67 -1.62
CA GLN A 160 5.04 12.55 -1.61
C GLN A 160 3.59 13.02 -1.60
N TRP A 161 3.27 14.03 -0.79
CA TRP A 161 1.91 14.52 -0.63
C TRP A 161 1.57 15.72 -1.54
N GLY A 162 2.58 16.37 -2.13
CA GLY A 162 2.38 17.54 -3.01
C GLY A 162 1.87 18.78 -2.28
N MET A 163 2.14 18.87 -0.96
CA MET A 163 1.74 19.98 -0.11
C MET A 163 2.81 20.24 0.95
N PRO A 164 2.88 21.46 1.51
CA PRO A 164 3.80 21.77 2.62
C PRO A 164 3.58 20.82 3.81
N VAL A 165 4.66 20.44 4.48
CA VAL A 165 4.60 19.53 5.64
C VAL A 165 3.70 20.05 6.77
N SER A 166 3.57 21.38 6.91
CA SER A 166 2.69 22.02 7.89
C SER A 166 1.19 21.74 7.66
N GLN A 167 0.81 21.26 6.48
CA GLN A 167 -0.56 20.88 6.11
C GLN A 167 -0.77 19.36 6.14
N VAL A 168 0.26 18.60 6.45
CA VAL A 168 0.22 17.14 6.55
C VAL A 168 -0.09 16.73 7.98
N ASP A 169 -0.99 15.78 8.15
CA ASP A 169 -1.35 15.25 9.46
C ASP A 169 -0.14 14.71 10.21
N THR A 170 -0.01 15.01 11.49
CA THR A 170 1.10 14.58 12.35
C THR A 170 1.27 13.05 12.40
N SER A 171 0.19 12.30 12.22
CA SER A 171 0.23 10.84 12.17
C SER A 171 1.05 10.31 10.98
N VAL A 172 1.10 11.06 9.87
CA VAL A 172 1.92 10.74 8.70
C VAL A 172 3.40 10.92 9.02
N ILE A 173 3.75 11.97 9.75
CA ILE A 173 5.13 12.28 10.15
C ILE A 173 5.61 11.25 11.19
N ASN A 174 4.79 10.94 12.17
CA ASN A 174 5.11 9.98 13.23
C ASN A 174 5.06 8.51 12.77
N ARG A 175 4.72 8.25 11.52
CA ARG A 175 4.67 6.89 10.98
C ARG A 175 6.03 6.18 10.97
N VAL A 176 7.12 6.94 10.82
CA VAL A 176 8.48 6.42 10.86
C VAL A 176 9.17 6.98 12.11
N PRO A 177 9.34 6.19 13.18
CA PRO A 177 9.97 6.65 14.42
C PRO A 177 11.48 6.79 14.26
N VAL A 178 12.12 7.48 15.23
CA VAL A 178 13.57 7.41 15.46
C VAL A 178 13.85 6.24 16.39
N VAL A 179 14.79 5.36 16.03
CA VAL A 179 15.14 4.16 16.80
C VAL A 179 16.29 4.48 17.76
N LEU A 180 16.09 4.21 19.05
CA LEU A 180 17.08 4.41 20.10
C LEU A 180 18.02 3.19 20.22
N GLY A 181 18.70 2.85 19.14
CA GLY A 181 19.59 1.71 19.01
C GLY A 181 20.15 1.63 17.59
N THR A 182 20.62 0.44 17.22
CA THR A 182 21.20 0.15 15.90
C THR A 182 20.32 -0.75 15.03
N ASP A 183 19.08 -1.02 15.46
CA ASP A 183 18.13 -1.79 14.64
C ASP A 183 17.80 -1.01 13.37
N ASP A 184 18.12 -1.59 12.22
CA ASP A 184 17.95 -1.00 10.89
C ASP A 184 16.76 -1.59 10.12
N ARG A 185 15.94 -2.41 10.77
CA ARG A 185 14.73 -2.98 10.18
C ARG A 185 13.69 -1.89 9.94
N TYR A 186 13.17 -1.82 8.73
CA TYR A 186 12.16 -0.83 8.40
C TYR A 186 10.83 -1.11 9.10
N PHE A 187 10.44 -2.39 9.23
CA PHE A 187 9.26 -2.82 9.94
C PHE A 187 9.62 -3.45 11.29
N ALA A 188 8.72 -3.30 12.26
CA ALA A 188 8.85 -3.93 13.59
C ALA A 188 8.07 -5.24 13.71
N ASP A 189 7.31 -5.62 12.68
CA ASP A 189 6.45 -6.80 12.71
C ASP A 189 7.25 -8.09 12.88
N THR A 190 6.65 -9.05 13.58
CA THR A 190 7.27 -10.34 13.87
C THR A 190 7.34 -11.24 12.63
N ILE A 191 6.41 -11.10 11.71
CA ILE A 191 6.38 -11.81 10.43
C ILE A 191 6.74 -10.81 9.33
N GLN A 192 7.88 -11.01 8.69
CA GLN A 192 8.36 -10.25 7.54
C GLN A 192 8.84 -11.26 6.51
N MET A 193 8.17 -11.32 5.38
CA MET A 193 8.32 -12.40 4.41
C MET A 193 8.16 -11.89 2.98
N MET A 194 8.72 -12.64 2.04
CA MET A 194 8.42 -12.49 0.61
C MET A 194 7.91 -13.82 0.04
N PRO A 195 6.96 -13.79 -0.90
CA PRO A 195 6.47 -15.00 -1.55
C PRO A 195 7.56 -15.58 -2.47
N THR A 196 7.77 -16.88 -2.40
CA THR A 196 8.85 -17.57 -3.13
C THR A 196 8.73 -17.42 -4.65
N GLU A 197 7.49 -17.47 -5.16
CA GLU A 197 7.22 -17.37 -6.59
C GLU A 197 6.86 -15.93 -7.03
N GLY A 198 6.85 -14.97 -6.08
CA GLY A 198 6.34 -13.61 -6.28
C GLY A 198 4.87 -13.47 -5.91
N PHE A 199 4.36 -12.22 -6.02
CA PHE A 199 2.98 -11.92 -5.61
C PHE A 199 1.94 -12.32 -6.65
N THR A 200 2.21 -12.16 -7.95
CA THR A 200 1.22 -12.47 -9.00
C THR A 200 0.69 -13.91 -8.92
N PRO A 201 1.51 -14.95 -8.70
CA PRO A 201 1.05 -16.33 -8.55
C PRO A 201 0.09 -16.57 -7.36
N ILE A 202 0.14 -15.73 -6.32
CA ILE A 202 -0.85 -15.79 -5.22
C ILE A 202 -2.26 -15.55 -5.76
N PHE A 203 -2.42 -14.54 -6.60
CA PHE A 203 -3.71 -14.18 -7.20
C PHE A 203 -4.15 -15.21 -8.22
N GLU A 204 -3.24 -15.76 -9.03
CA GLU A 204 -3.54 -16.84 -9.96
C GLU A 204 -4.12 -18.05 -9.22
N LYS A 205 -3.46 -18.52 -8.14
CA LYS A 205 -3.93 -19.65 -7.33
C LYS A 205 -5.21 -19.32 -6.56
N MET A 206 -5.37 -18.10 -6.07
CA MET A 206 -6.57 -17.64 -5.35
C MET A 206 -7.79 -17.61 -6.26
N LEU A 207 -7.64 -17.16 -7.50
CA LEU A 207 -8.71 -17.02 -8.47
C LEU A 207 -8.96 -18.29 -9.29
N ALA A 208 -8.06 -19.29 -9.22
CA ALA A 208 -8.25 -20.60 -9.85
C ALA A 208 -9.29 -21.44 -9.09
N HIS A 209 -10.54 -21.10 -9.22
CA HIS A 209 -11.66 -21.81 -8.62
C HIS A 209 -12.79 -22.00 -9.64
N PRO A 210 -13.44 -23.21 -9.71
CA PRO A 210 -14.44 -23.50 -10.75
C PRO A 210 -15.68 -22.60 -10.70
N ASN A 211 -15.93 -21.93 -9.59
CA ASN A 211 -17.02 -20.99 -9.44
C ASN A 211 -16.63 -19.53 -9.70
N ILE A 212 -15.38 -19.23 -10.09
CA ILE A 212 -14.93 -17.87 -10.42
C ILE A 212 -14.78 -17.74 -11.93
N HIS A 213 -15.47 -16.77 -12.50
CA HIS A 213 -15.39 -16.41 -13.92
C HIS A 213 -14.79 -15.01 -14.02
N MET A 214 -13.60 -14.89 -14.58
CA MET A 214 -12.89 -13.61 -14.70
C MET A 214 -13.11 -12.98 -16.06
N ILE A 215 -13.26 -11.64 -16.06
CA ILE A 215 -13.20 -10.79 -17.25
C ILE A 215 -12.17 -9.72 -16.98
N LEU A 216 -11.09 -9.68 -17.76
CA LEU A 216 -10.06 -8.65 -17.72
C LEU A 216 -10.32 -7.61 -18.81
N GLU A 217 -9.61 -6.47 -18.75
CA GLU A 217 -9.72 -5.36 -19.71
C GLU A 217 -11.16 -4.87 -19.90
N SER A 218 -11.96 -4.94 -18.81
CA SER A 218 -13.39 -4.62 -18.84
C SER A 218 -13.76 -3.68 -17.71
N ASP A 219 -14.36 -2.55 -18.06
CA ASP A 219 -14.93 -1.66 -17.05
C ASP A 219 -16.26 -2.22 -16.58
N ALA A 220 -16.37 -2.51 -15.28
CA ALA A 220 -17.62 -3.02 -14.70
C ALA A 220 -18.80 -2.06 -14.92
N MET A 221 -18.53 -0.74 -15.04
CA MET A 221 -19.57 0.28 -15.24
C MET A 221 -20.20 0.26 -16.63
N ASP A 222 -19.64 -0.48 -17.59
CA ASP A 222 -20.27 -0.72 -18.89
C ASP A 222 -21.48 -1.67 -18.75
N ARG A 223 -21.47 -2.54 -17.73
CA ARG A 223 -22.49 -3.57 -17.47
C ARG A 223 -23.33 -3.25 -16.23
N ILE A 224 -22.80 -2.46 -15.29
CA ILE A 224 -23.48 -2.11 -14.05
C ILE A 224 -24.09 -0.71 -14.18
N LYS A 225 -25.36 -0.59 -13.81
CA LYS A 225 -26.05 0.69 -13.65
C LYS A 225 -26.66 0.78 -12.27
N ILE A 226 -26.67 1.98 -11.72
CA ILE A 226 -27.26 2.29 -10.42
C ILE A 226 -28.61 2.95 -10.66
N ASP A 227 -29.65 2.35 -10.15
CA ASP A 227 -30.98 2.92 -10.09
C ASP A 227 -31.17 3.50 -8.68
N SER A 228 -31.06 4.84 -8.60
CA SER A 228 -31.18 5.56 -7.32
C SER A 228 -32.60 5.62 -6.79
N ASP A 229 -33.61 5.59 -7.68
CA ASP A 229 -35.02 5.66 -7.32
C ASP A 229 -35.49 4.32 -6.73
N GLU A 230 -35.16 3.22 -7.40
CA GLU A 230 -35.48 1.87 -6.95
C GLU A 230 -34.47 1.32 -5.92
N ARG A 231 -33.37 2.04 -5.63
CA ARG A 231 -32.27 1.63 -4.75
C ARG A 231 -31.72 0.26 -5.14
N SER A 232 -31.61 0.00 -6.43
CA SER A 232 -31.21 -1.28 -6.99
C SER A 232 -29.98 -1.15 -7.88
N ILE A 233 -29.19 -2.21 -7.95
CA ILE A 233 -28.08 -2.34 -8.88
C ILE A 233 -28.57 -3.20 -10.05
N LEU A 234 -28.44 -2.65 -11.26
CA LEU A 234 -28.75 -3.37 -12.49
C LEU A 234 -27.45 -3.95 -13.06
N PHE A 235 -27.51 -5.21 -13.47
CA PHE A 235 -26.45 -5.87 -14.21
C PHE A 235 -27.00 -6.33 -15.57
N ASP A 236 -26.34 -5.91 -16.66
CA ASP A 236 -26.82 -6.12 -18.04
C ASP A 236 -28.29 -5.69 -18.25
N GLY A 237 -28.70 -4.63 -17.57
CA GLY A 237 -30.06 -4.07 -17.66
C GLY A 237 -31.11 -4.73 -16.79
N ALA A 238 -30.80 -5.80 -16.05
CA ALA A 238 -31.70 -6.48 -15.12
C ALA A 238 -31.33 -6.23 -13.65
N PRO A 239 -32.31 -6.14 -12.73
CA PRO A 239 -32.03 -6.03 -11.30
C PRO A 239 -31.18 -7.20 -10.79
N PHE A 240 -30.10 -6.90 -10.06
CA PHE A 240 -29.20 -7.87 -9.50
C PHE A 240 -29.31 -7.89 -7.97
N SER A 241 -29.74 -9.03 -7.42
CA SER A 241 -29.99 -9.18 -5.99
C SER A 241 -28.82 -9.83 -5.21
N GLY A 242 -27.82 -10.37 -5.91
CA GLY A 242 -26.64 -10.95 -5.26
C GLY A 242 -25.67 -9.89 -4.75
N PRO A 243 -24.65 -10.26 -3.95
CA PRO A 243 -23.67 -9.32 -3.47
C PRO A 243 -22.82 -8.71 -4.60
N VAL A 244 -22.63 -7.41 -4.55
CA VAL A 244 -21.73 -6.63 -5.41
C VAL A 244 -20.59 -6.10 -4.56
N CYS A 245 -19.38 -6.63 -4.76
CA CYS A 245 -18.18 -6.27 -4.00
C CYS A 245 -17.35 -5.26 -4.80
N LEU A 246 -17.17 -4.06 -4.29
CA LEU A 246 -16.37 -3.02 -4.92
C LEU A 246 -15.03 -2.84 -4.22
N SER A 247 -13.92 -2.98 -4.96
CA SER A 247 -12.57 -2.65 -4.46
C SER A 247 -11.92 -1.48 -5.20
N GLY A 248 -12.54 -0.98 -6.25
CA GLY A 248 -12.17 0.24 -6.98
C GLY A 248 -12.61 1.53 -6.30
N PRO A 249 -12.32 2.70 -6.89
CA PRO A 249 -12.71 4.00 -6.33
C PRO A 249 -14.24 4.13 -6.22
N VAL A 250 -14.71 4.49 -5.03
CA VAL A 250 -16.15 4.62 -4.77
C VAL A 250 -16.77 5.78 -5.55
N ASP A 251 -16.05 6.88 -5.72
CA ASP A 251 -16.49 8.03 -6.51
C ASP A 251 -16.63 7.71 -8.01
N GLU A 252 -15.72 6.90 -8.56
CA GLU A 252 -15.83 6.39 -9.94
C GLU A 252 -17.07 5.51 -10.10
N PHE A 253 -17.34 4.62 -9.14
CA PHE A 253 -18.53 3.77 -9.13
C PHE A 253 -19.82 4.60 -9.17
N PHE A 254 -19.87 5.73 -8.45
CA PHE A 254 -20.99 6.66 -8.48
C PHE A 254 -20.85 7.78 -9.52
N LYS A 255 -19.99 7.57 -10.55
CA LYS A 255 -19.79 8.49 -11.68
C LYS A 255 -19.47 9.91 -11.25
N TYR A 256 -18.70 10.05 -10.17
CA TYR A 256 -18.28 11.33 -9.61
C TYR A 256 -19.42 12.29 -9.24
N SER A 257 -20.60 11.76 -8.93
CA SER A 257 -21.83 12.55 -8.69
C SER A 257 -21.71 13.57 -7.55
N LEU A 258 -20.80 13.36 -6.59
CA LEU A 258 -20.47 14.30 -5.50
C LEU A 258 -19.09 14.95 -5.69
N GLY A 259 -18.53 14.86 -6.91
CA GLY A 259 -17.20 15.30 -7.24
C GLY A 259 -16.13 14.23 -6.98
N PRO A 260 -14.95 14.33 -7.64
CA PRO A 260 -13.89 13.35 -7.48
C PRO A 260 -13.26 13.41 -6.09
N LEU A 261 -12.89 12.24 -5.57
CA LEU A 261 -12.05 12.11 -4.38
C LEU A 261 -10.59 12.32 -4.76
N PRO A 262 -9.85 13.17 -4.04
CA PRO A 262 -8.44 13.41 -4.34
C PRO A 262 -7.55 12.25 -3.93
N TYR A 263 -6.63 11.88 -4.83
CA TYR A 263 -5.58 10.87 -4.57
C TYR A 263 -4.21 11.40 -5.00
N ARG A 264 -3.17 10.84 -4.41
CA ARG A 264 -1.82 10.90 -4.98
C ARG A 264 -1.62 9.73 -5.92
N SER A 265 -0.79 9.98 -6.93
CA SER A 265 -0.35 8.98 -7.89
C SER A 265 1.18 8.98 -8.00
N LEU A 266 1.72 8.06 -8.78
CA LEU A 266 3.14 7.89 -9.00
C LEU A 266 3.41 7.68 -10.49
N ASP A 267 4.37 8.42 -11.04
CA ASP A 267 4.98 8.14 -12.33
C ASP A 267 6.20 7.22 -12.09
N MET A 268 6.11 6.00 -12.57
CA MET A 268 7.07 4.92 -12.34
C MET A 268 8.06 4.82 -13.50
N LYS A 269 9.34 5.14 -13.27
CA LYS A 269 10.38 5.05 -14.29
C LYS A 269 11.30 3.87 -14.05
N PHE A 270 11.14 2.83 -14.85
CA PHE A 270 12.00 1.65 -14.81
C PHE A 270 13.21 1.83 -15.70
N GLU A 271 14.39 1.56 -15.18
CA GLU A 271 15.66 1.64 -15.88
C GLU A 271 16.44 0.32 -15.72
N ASP A 272 16.80 -0.31 -16.85
CA ASP A 272 17.65 -1.50 -16.84
C ASP A 272 19.12 -1.07 -16.77
N GLN A 273 19.90 -1.71 -15.90
CA GLN A 273 21.29 -1.39 -15.62
C GLN A 273 22.19 -2.61 -15.90
N ASN A 274 23.37 -2.37 -16.50
CA ASN A 274 24.34 -3.40 -16.82
C ASN A 274 25.37 -3.56 -15.68
N VAL A 275 24.89 -3.81 -14.48
CA VAL A 275 25.69 -4.06 -13.27
C VAL A 275 25.02 -5.14 -12.43
N ASP A 276 25.79 -5.77 -11.53
CA ASP A 276 25.23 -6.77 -10.63
C ASP A 276 24.21 -6.18 -9.66
N TYR A 277 24.56 -5.08 -9.04
CA TYR A 277 23.71 -4.28 -8.17
C TYR A 277 23.99 -2.79 -8.37
N TYR A 278 22.93 -1.99 -8.39
CA TYR A 278 22.99 -0.54 -8.54
C TYR A 278 23.21 0.17 -7.19
N GLN A 279 22.63 -0.38 -6.13
CA GLN A 279 22.64 0.22 -4.79
C GLN A 279 22.77 -0.87 -3.71
N PRO A 280 23.18 -0.52 -2.48
CA PRO A 280 23.46 -1.51 -1.44
C PRO A 280 22.20 -2.04 -0.72
N ALA A 281 21.02 -1.53 -1.01
CA ALA A 281 19.76 -1.95 -0.38
C ALA A 281 18.63 -1.97 -1.42
N SER A 282 17.55 -2.69 -1.09
CA SER A 282 16.37 -2.77 -1.98
C SER A 282 15.72 -1.40 -2.22
N VAL A 283 15.75 -0.52 -1.22
CA VAL A 283 15.18 0.84 -1.32
C VAL A 283 16.15 1.86 -0.77
N VAL A 284 16.39 2.90 -1.55
CA VAL A 284 17.09 4.11 -1.11
C VAL A 284 16.14 5.31 -1.31
N ASN A 285 15.84 6.00 -0.21
CA ASN A 285 15.06 7.23 -0.23
C ASN A 285 15.95 8.43 -0.55
N TYR A 286 15.41 9.35 -1.32
CA TYR A 286 16.04 10.61 -1.73
C TYR A 286 15.18 11.77 -1.22
N PRO A 287 15.30 12.14 0.05
CA PRO A 287 14.39 13.13 0.63
C PRO A 287 14.61 14.54 0.07
N ASN A 288 15.81 14.93 -0.29
CA ASN A 288 16.17 16.35 -0.47
C ASN A 288 16.15 16.82 -1.92
N GLU A 289 17.23 16.65 -2.67
CA GLU A 289 17.51 17.37 -3.91
C GLU A 289 16.81 16.77 -5.13
N GLU A 290 16.62 15.47 -5.19
CA GLU A 290 16.10 14.76 -6.33
C GLU A 290 14.59 14.94 -6.47
N LEU A 291 14.08 14.96 -7.73
CA LEU A 291 12.65 15.08 -8.01
C LEU A 291 11.86 13.80 -7.68
N PHE A 292 12.53 12.65 -7.72
CA PHE A 292 11.94 11.37 -7.29
C PHE A 292 12.09 11.20 -5.76
N THR A 293 11.25 10.38 -5.18
CA THR A 293 11.28 10.14 -3.72
C THR A 293 12.19 9.00 -3.34
N ARG A 294 12.29 7.96 -4.20
CA ARG A 294 13.11 6.78 -3.92
C ARG A 294 13.53 6.06 -5.18
N ILE A 295 14.58 5.25 -5.03
CA ILE A 295 14.98 4.23 -6.00
C ILE A 295 14.75 2.88 -5.36
N THR A 296 14.05 1.99 -6.07
CA THR A 296 13.90 0.59 -5.71
C THR A 296 14.74 -0.29 -6.64
N GLU A 297 15.48 -1.24 -6.08
CA GLU A 297 16.17 -2.29 -6.80
C GLU A 297 15.61 -3.66 -6.40
N PHE A 298 14.97 -4.34 -7.35
CA PHE A 298 14.13 -5.50 -7.05
C PHE A 298 14.90 -6.76 -6.73
N LYS A 299 16.10 -6.98 -7.27
CA LYS A 299 16.92 -8.18 -7.02
C LYS A 299 17.19 -8.43 -5.54
N HIS A 300 17.29 -7.39 -4.72
CA HIS A 300 17.42 -7.55 -3.27
C HIS A 300 16.20 -8.21 -2.61
N MET A 301 15.02 -8.09 -3.24
CA MET A 301 13.75 -8.60 -2.70
C MET A 301 13.36 -9.95 -3.30
N THR A 302 13.76 -10.24 -4.54
CA THR A 302 13.34 -11.43 -5.28
C THR A 302 14.32 -12.59 -5.18
N LEU A 303 15.48 -12.40 -4.55
CA LEU A 303 16.59 -13.37 -4.47
C LEU A 303 17.05 -13.88 -5.84
N GLN A 304 16.78 -13.13 -6.91
CA GLN A 304 17.24 -13.52 -8.24
C GLN A 304 18.75 -13.32 -8.37
N VAL A 305 19.42 -14.32 -8.90
CA VAL A 305 20.84 -14.28 -9.25
C VAL A 305 20.95 -14.08 -10.76
N LEU A 306 21.11 -12.83 -11.17
CA LEU A 306 21.26 -12.41 -12.58
C LEU A 306 22.55 -11.59 -12.72
N PRO A 307 23.69 -12.22 -12.99
CA PRO A 307 24.97 -11.52 -13.11
C PRO A 307 24.95 -10.48 -14.23
N GLY A 308 25.54 -9.32 -13.98
CA GLY A 308 25.69 -8.23 -14.94
C GLY A 308 24.42 -7.44 -15.27
N HIS A 309 23.29 -7.79 -14.67
CA HIS A 309 22.03 -7.11 -14.96
C HIS A 309 21.20 -6.86 -13.71
N THR A 310 20.65 -5.64 -13.61
CA THR A 310 19.63 -5.30 -12.61
C THR A 310 18.61 -4.33 -13.21
N THR A 311 17.52 -4.10 -12.50
CA THR A 311 16.51 -3.08 -12.86
C THR A 311 16.20 -2.26 -11.63
N ILE A 312 16.21 -0.96 -11.80
CA ILE A 312 15.79 0.01 -10.80
C ILE A 312 14.48 0.68 -11.20
N LEU A 313 13.76 1.13 -10.19
CA LEU A 313 12.56 1.94 -10.32
C LEU A 313 12.76 3.27 -9.62
N LYS A 314 12.61 4.38 -10.34
CA LYS A 314 12.51 5.73 -9.76
C LYS A 314 11.04 6.14 -9.66
N GLU A 315 10.62 6.60 -8.48
CA GLU A 315 9.23 6.96 -8.21
C GLU A 315 9.06 8.48 -8.12
N TYR A 316 8.24 9.03 -9.02
CA TYR A 316 7.92 10.47 -9.08
C TYR A 316 6.48 10.69 -8.61
N PRO A 317 6.27 11.30 -7.44
CA PRO A 317 4.93 11.58 -6.95
C PRO A 317 4.24 12.66 -7.79
N ILE A 318 3.02 12.37 -8.21
CA ILE A 318 2.19 13.26 -9.01
C ILE A 318 0.75 13.31 -8.48
N PRO A 319 -0.02 14.35 -8.76
CA PRO A 319 -1.45 14.35 -8.48
C PRO A 319 -2.17 13.34 -9.39
N TYR A 320 -3.13 12.62 -8.82
CA TYR A 320 -4.04 11.79 -9.60
C TYR A 320 -5.08 12.67 -10.32
N ARG A 321 -5.44 12.25 -11.53
CA ARG A 321 -6.54 12.85 -12.31
C ARG A 321 -7.45 11.73 -12.83
N PRO A 322 -8.76 11.78 -12.56
CA PRO A 322 -9.71 10.83 -13.13
C PRO A 322 -9.61 10.77 -14.66
N GLY A 323 -9.64 9.56 -15.22
CA GLY A 323 -9.48 9.36 -16.68
C GLY A 323 -8.07 9.59 -17.22
N GLY A 324 -7.08 9.92 -16.37
CA GLY A 324 -5.68 10.06 -16.76
C GLY A 324 -4.95 8.72 -16.88
N LEU A 325 -3.67 8.79 -17.28
CA LEU A 325 -2.83 7.60 -17.51
C LEU A 325 -2.39 6.89 -16.21
N PHE A 326 -2.48 7.56 -15.08
CA PHE A 326 -1.93 7.07 -13.81
C PHE A 326 -3.01 6.59 -12.87
N SER A 327 -2.71 5.54 -12.12
CA SER A 327 -3.64 4.96 -11.13
C SER A 327 -3.66 5.77 -9.82
N PRO A 328 -4.79 5.79 -9.09
CA PRO A 328 -4.82 6.30 -7.72
C PRO A 328 -4.08 5.37 -6.77
N TYR A 329 -3.19 5.92 -5.93
CA TYR A 329 -2.42 5.15 -4.94
C TYR A 329 -2.79 5.46 -3.50
N TYR A 330 -2.79 6.74 -3.14
CA TYR A 330 -2.93 7.17 -1.75
C TYR A 330 -4.08 8.18 -1.64
N PRO A 331 -5.12 7.88 -0.86
CA PRO A 331 -6.15 8.86 -0.51
C PRO A 331 -5.52 10.07 0.20
N ILE A 332 -5.91 11.27 -0.20
CA ILE A 332 -5.50 12.50 0.49
C ILE A 332 -6.50 12.77 1.60
N SER A 333 -6.17 12.32 2.81
CA SER A 333 -7.04 12.48 3.97
C SER A 333 -6.90 13.88 4.57
N ASN A 334 -7.98 14.64 4.51
CA ASN A 334 -8.21 15.89 5.24
C ASN A 334 -9.71 15.99 5.54
N PRO A 335 -10.15 16.91 6.40
CA PRO A 335 -11.57 17.00 6.78
C PRO A 335 -12.54 17.18 5.60
N GLU A 336 -12.19 17.99 4.60
CA GLU A 336 -13.03 18.21 3.41
C GLU A 336 -13.21 16.93 2.60
N ASN A 337 -12.11 16.24 2.32
CA ASN A 337 -12.11 15.00 1.53
C ASN A 337 -12.80 13.87 2.28
N GLN A 338 -12.63 13.82 3.60
CA GLN A 338 -13.30 12.84 4.45
C GLN A 338 -14.81 13.08 4.46
N ASN A 339 -15.29 14.32 4.57
CA ASN A 339 -16.71 14.65 4.47
C ASN A 339 -17.30 14.24 3.10
N ARG A 340 -16.55 14.45 2.01
CA ARG A 340 -16.97 14.01 0.68
C ARG A 340 -17.04 12.49 0.58
N TYR A 341 -16.08 11.77 1.15
CA TYR A 341 -16.12 10.32 1.22
C TYR A 341 -17.33 9.81 2.04
N GLU A 342 -17.60 10.39 3.20
CA GLU A 342 -18.77 10.03 4.02
C GLU A 342 -20.08 10.20 3.24
N ALA A 343 -20.19 11.22 2.41
CA ALA A 343 -21.36 11.39 1.56
C ALA A 343 -21.49 10.27 0.49
N TYR A 344 -20.37 9.78 -0.07
CA TYR A 344 -20.35 8.59 -0.94
C TYR A 344 -20.69 7.32 -0.17
N LEU A 345 -20.20 7.19 1.05
CA LEU A 345 -20.52 6.06 1.93
C LEU A 345 -22.01 6.02 2.25
N ASP A 346 -22.65 7.17 2.53
CA ASP A 346 -24.10 7.27 2.74
C ASP A 346 -24.89 6.92 1.48
N MET A 347 -24.39 7.30 0.29
CA MET A 347 -24.98 6.82 -0.97
C MET A 347 -24.88 5.30 -1.09
N SER A 348 -23.74 4.71 -0.80
CA SER A 348 -23.53 3.26 -0.93
C SER A 348 -24.44 2.45 0.01
N ARG A 349 -24.72 2.95 1.20
CA ARG A 349 -25.65 2.33 2.18
C ARG A 349 -27.10 2.20 1.69
N ARG A 350 -27.47 2.95 0.65
CA ARG A 350 -28.81 2.82 0.04
C ARG A 350 -28.97 1.54 -0.77
N PHE A 351 -27.87 0.87 -1.10
CA PHE A 351 -27.82 -0.38 -1.87
C PHE A 351 -27.41 -1.53 -0.94
N PRO A 352 -28.38 -2.29 -0.41
CA PRO A 352 -28.13 -3.28 0.65
C PRO A 352 -27.22 -4.43 0.22
N ASN A 353 -27.04 -4.64 -1.09
CA ASN A 353 -26.18 -5.66 -1.65
C ASN A 353 -24.82 -5.12 -2.15
N LEU A 354 -24.48 -3.84 -1.89
CA LEU A 354 -23.18 -3.24 -2.23
C LEU A 354 -22.24 -3.27 -1.03
N TYR A 355 -21.08 -3.90 -1.21
CA TYR A 355 -20.04 -4.04 -0.18
C TYR A 355 -18.76 -3.37 -0.65
N LEU A 356 -18.28 -2.40 0.14
CA LEU A 356 -17.03 -1.69 -0.11
C LEU A 356 -15.89 -2.37 0.65
N CYS A 357 -14.79 -2.63 -0.03
CA CYS A 357 -13.60 -3.20 0.61
C CYS A 357 -12.32 -2.77 -0.11
N GLY A 358 -11.36 -2.27 0.64
CA GLY A 358 -10.04 -1.93 0.13
C GLY A 358 -9.76 -0.44 0.05
N ARG A 359 -8.50 -0.12 -0.23
CA ARG A 359 -7.95 1.24 -0.12
C ARG A 359 -8.76 2.30 -0.87
N LEU A 360 -9.20 2.00 -2.08
CA LEU A 360 -9.89 2.97 -2.94
C LEU A 360 -11.40 3.03 -2.64
N ALA A 361 -12.02 1.88 -2.39
CA ALA A 361 -13.45 1.82 -2.05
C ALA A 361 -13.75 2.41 -0.67
N GLU A 362 -12.85 2.24 0.30
CA GLU A 362 -13.01 2.75 1.66
C GLU A 362 -12.24 4.06 1.91
N TYR A 363 -11.65 4.66 0.87
CA TYR A 363 -10.87 5.91 0.93
C TYR A 363 -9.91 5.95 2.12
N LYS A 364 -9.22 4.84 2.38
CA LYS A 364 -8.38 4.64 3.56
C LYS A 364 -7.05 4.00 3.18
N TYR A 365 -5.98 4.44 3.83
CA TYR A 365 -4.69 3.79 3.67
C TYR A 365 -4.69 2.44 4.38
N TYR A 366 -4.42 1.39 3.63
CA TYR A 366 -4.21 0.03 4.14
C TYR A 366 -2.82 -0.49 3.77
N ASN A 367 -2.11 -1.06 4.73
CA ASN A 367 -1.04 -1.99 4.43
C ASN A 367 -1.62 -3.31 3.89
N MET A 368 -0.77 -4.14 3.34
CA MET A 368 -1.17 -5.39 2.69
C MET A 368 -1.93 -6.33 3.64
N ASP A 369 -1.42 -6.50 4.85
CA ASP A 369 -2.05 -7.32 5.88
C ASP A 369 -3.42 -6.79 6.32
N ALA A 370 -3.53 -5.48 6.47
CA ALA A 370 -4.78 -4.85 6.87
C ALA A 370 -5.88 -4.97 5.81
N VAL A 371 -5.54 -4.91 4.50
CA VAL A 371 -6.54 -5.13 3.45
C VAL A 371 -6.95 -6.59 3.36
N VAL A 372 -6.03 -7.53 3.60
CA VAL A 372 -6.35 -8.97 3.66
C VAL A 372 -7.32 -9.26 4.80
N ASP A 373 -7.02 -8.80 6.01
CA ASP A 373 -7.88 -8.93 7.18
C ASP A 373 -9.27 -8.32 6.93
N ARG A 374 -9.29 -7.10 6.39
CA ARG A 374 -10.55 -6.41 6.06
C ARG A 374 -11.39 -7.19 5.05
N ALA A 375 -10.78 -7.74 4.02
CA ALA A 375 -11.48 -8.53 3.00
C ALA A 375 -12.07 -9.81 3.58
N LEU A 376 -11.36 -10.50 4.48
CA LEU A 376 -11.89 -11.65 5.21
C LEU A 376 -13.08 -11.28 6.09
N MET A 377 -13.01 -10.14 6.80
CA MET A 377 -14.13 -9.65 7.60
C MET A 377 -15.36 -9.32 6.76
N VAL A 378 -15.19 -8.60 5.64
CA VAL A 378 -16.29 -8.25 4.72
C VAL A 378 -16.88 -9.51 4.10
N SER A 379 -16.07 -10.48 3.70
CA SER A 379 -16.56 -11.76 3.16
C SER A 379 -17.42 -12.50 4.18
N ARG A 380 -17.03 -12.56 5.46
CA ARG A 380 -17.84 -13.16 6.54
C ARG A 380 -19.18 -12.44 6.72
N SER A 381 -19.19 -11.09 6.64
CA SER A 381 -20.44 -10.31 6.69
C SER A 381 -21.36 -10.64 5.52
N ILE A 382 -20.82 -10.66 4.29
CA ILE A 382 -21.60 -11.03 3.10
C ILE A 382 -22.22 -12.44 3.26
N LEU A 383 -21.42 -13.41 3.72
CA LEU A 383 -21.89 -14.78 3.90
C LEU A 383 -22.98 -14.88 4.96
N HIS A 384 -22.89 -14.07 6.03
CA HIS A 384 -23.93 -13.98 7.06
C HIS A 384 -25.21 -13.37 6.48
N ASP A 385 -25.12 -12.23 5.77
CA ASP A 385 -26.28 -11.52 5.22
C ASP A 385 -27.04 -12.37 4.20
N PHE A 386 -26.32 -13.17 3.42
CA PHE A 386 -26.89 -14.07 2.41
C PHE A 386 -27.09 -15.52 2.91
N ALA A 387 -26.84 -15.84 4.20
CA ALA A 387 -27.12 -17.16 4.75
C ALA A 387 -28.61 -17.40 5.01
N SER A 388 -29.37 -16.33 5.28
CA SER A 388 -30.76 -16.39 5.75
C SER A 388 -31.80 -16.63 4.66
N ASP A 389 -31.41 -16.72 3.38
CA ASP A 389 -32.29 -17.00 2.25
C ASP A 389 -32.42 -18.52 1.94
N LYS A 390 -32.45 -19.34 2.99
CA LYS A 390 -32.70 -20.79 2.89
C LYS A 390 -34.14 -21.13 3.23
#